data_75e4cc92dc37fbfe98feba7a9deb5d6e
#
_entry.id   75e4cc92dc37fbfe98feba7a9deb5d6e
#
_cell.length_a   1.000
_cell.length_b   1.000
_cell.length_c   1.000
_cell.angle_alpha   90.00
_cell.angle_beta   90.00
_cell.angle_gamma   90.00
#
_symmetry.space_group_name_H-M   'P 1'
#
loop_
_entity.id
_entity.type
_entity.pdbx_description
1 polymer ?
#
loop_
_entity_poly.entity_id
_entity_poly.type
_entity_poly.pdbx_seq_one_letter_code
_entity_poly.pdbx_strand_id
1 'polypeptide(L)'
;LTTTTMDLHGNTSWLVALNSDLITTYRQAPHADSRESHRRGVVNLLERLESGKGRPAYKAWVAVPVLVSGEWSSTRVEPAKYALVPEVEAMPGVIDAGIWIGYVWGDNPRNQGTVMVYGDDEEQVKAGAKKLAQKFWDVRKQFSLEAPGYSLEKCIDLAIASKKKPFFISDMGDVENLATSLHQI
;
A
#
# COMPACT_ATOMS: atom_id res chain seq x y z
N LEU A 1 -6.80 13.48 19.38
CA LEU A 1 -6.36 12.36 18.56
C LEU A 1 -6.87 12.53 17.12
N THR A 2 -5.98 12.33 16.17
CA THR A 2 -6.30 12.32 14.74
C THR A 2 -6.05 10.93 14.19
N THR A 3 -7.06 10.33 13.55
CA THR A 3 -6.91 9.08 12.80
C THR A 3 -7.02 9.35 11.31
N THR A 4 -6.17 8.70 10.54
CA THR A 4 -6.12 8.83 9.08
C THR A 4 -6.12 7.44 8.47
N THR A 5 -7.07 7.17 7.57
CA THR A 5 -7.07 5.94 6.76
C THR A 5 -6.73 6.30 5.32
N MET A 6 -5.82 5.57 4.72
CA MET A 6 -5.23 5.88 3.42
C MET A 6 -5.22 4.67 2.50
N ASP A 7 -5.23 4.95 1.21
CA ASP A 7 -4.81 4.02 0.16
C ASP A 7 -3.30 3.75 0.28
N LEU A 8 -2.88 2.53 -0.05
CA LEU A 8 -1.47 2.12 -0.03
C LEU A 8 -0.63 2.76 -1.16
N HIS A 9 -1.26 3.34 -2.16
CA HIS A 9 -0.58 4.02 -3.27
C HIS A 9 -0.29 5.51 -2.98
N GLY A 10 -0.57 5.98 -1.76
CA GLY A 10 -0.25 7.37 -1.38
C GLY A 10 1.25 7.60 -1.20
N ASN A 11 1.72 8.76 -1.63
CA ASN A 11 3.08 9.25 -1.33
C ASN A 11 3.14 9.80 0.10
N THR A 12 3.27 8.90 1.07
CA THR A 12 3.20 9.23 2.49
C THR A 12 4.44 9.98 2.94
N SER A 13 4.29 11.27 3.18
CA SER A 13 5.38 12.13 3.62
C SER A 13 5.59 12.05 5.15
N TRP A 14 6.77 12.50 5.59
CA TRP A 14 7.05 12.69 7.01
C TRP A 14 6.04 13.63 7.69
N LEU A 15 5.53 14.64 6.97
CA LEU A 15 4.53 15.56 7.52
C LEU A 15 3.21 14.86 7.83
N VAL A 16 2.77 13.91 7.00
CA VAL A 16 1.58 13.10 7.29
C VAL A 16 1.82 12.26 8.55
N ALA A 17 2.98 11.60 8.63
CA ALA A 17 3.36 10.82 9.80
C ALA A 17 3.39 11.66 11.08
N LEU A 18 3.91 12.89 10.99
CA LEU A 18 4.03 13.80 12.14
C LEU A 18 2.67 14.30 12.64
N ASN A 19 1.75 14.62 11.72
CA ASN A 19 0.48 15.27 12.05
C ASN A 19 -0.69 14.31 12.25
N SER A 20 -0.52 13.01 12.02
CA SER A 20 -1.53 11.98 12.31
C SER A 20 -1.10 11.15 13.49
N ASP A 21 -1.99 10.95 14.46
CA ASP A 21 -1.70 10.13 15.63
C ASP A 21 -1.78 8.63 15.30
N LEU A 22 -2.83 8.25 14.58
CA LEU A 22 -3.12 6.90 14.15
C LEU A 22 -3.23 6.87 12.62
N ILE A 23 -2.48 6.02 11.96
CA ILE A 23 -2.49 5.94 10.49
C ILE A 23 -2.68 4.49 10.07
N THR A 24 -3.76 4.25 9.34
CA THR A 24 -4.11 2.94 8.82
C THR A 24 -4.07 2.97 7.30
N THR A 25 -3.54 1.94 6.67
CA THR A 25 -3.55 1.82 5.21
C THR A 25 -4.21 0.53 4.75
N TYR A 26 -4.69 0.50 3.51
CA TYR A 26 -5.12 -0.73 2.86
C TYR A 26 -3.93 -1.69 2.76
N ARG A 27 -4.21 -2.98 2.83
CA ARG A 27 -3.23 -4.06 2.73
C ARG A 27 -3.30 -4.82 1.42
N GLN A 28 -4.30 -4.51 0.61
CA GLN A 28 -4.56 -5.21 -0.64
C GLN A 28 -4.64 -4.27 -1.83
N ALA A 29 -4.10 -4.73 -2.93
CA ALA A 29 -4.32 -4.20 -4.26
C ALA A 29 -4.76 -5.37 -5.15
N PRO A 30 -5.96 -5.35 -5.77
CA PRO A 30 -7.02 -4.34 -5.60
C PRO A 30 -7.55 -4.20 -4.17
N HIS A 31 -8.16 -3.07 -3.84
CA HIS A 31 -8.55 -2.60 -2.51
C HIS A 31 -9.75 -3.37 -1.92
N ALA A 32 -9.69 -4.70 -1.89
CA ALA A 32 -10.77 -5.55 -1.37
C ALA A 32 -10.99 -5.37 0.16
N ASP A 33 -9.97 -4.89 0.86
CA ASP A 33 -9.96 -4.65 2.30
C ASP A 33 -10.24 -3.19 2.71
N SER A 34 -10.69 -2.33 1.79
CA SER A 34 -10.91 -0.90 2.09
C SER A 34 -11.84 -0.69 3.30
N ARG A 35 -12.99 -1.37 3.33
CA ARG A 35 -13.93 -1.30 4.45
C ARG A 35 -13.30 -1.76 5.77
N GLU A 36 -12.56 -2.85 5.76
CA GLU A 36 -11.89 -3.36 6.96
C GLU A 36 -10.80 -2.41 7.44
N SER A 37 -10.05 -1.80 6.53
CA SER A 37 -9.03 -0.81 6.89
C SER A 37 -9.63 0.43 7.53
N HIS A 38 -10.76 0.93 7.04
CA HIS A 38 -11.49 2.01 7.69
C HIS A 38 -11.99 1.60 9.08
N ARG A 39 -12.58 0.39 9.20
CA ARG A 39 -13.01 -0.16 10.48
C ARG A 39 -11.84 -0.23 11.47
N ARG A 40 -10.68 -0.74 11.04
CA ARG A 40 -9.47 -0.84 11.87
C ARG A 40 -9.01 0.54 12.37
N GLY A 41 -8.98 1.56 11.51
CA GLY A 41 -8.66 2.93 11.92
C GLY A 41 -9.60 3.49 12.98
N VAL A 42 -10.90 3.22 12.87
CA VAL A 42 -11.90 3.63 13.87
C VAL A 42 -11.75 2.84 15.17
N VAL A 43 -11.55 1.53 15.10
CA VAL A 43 -11.35 0.68 16.27
C VAL A 43 -10.12 1.13 17.06
N ASN A 44 -8.99 1.33 16.39
CA ASN A 44 -7.77 1.83 17.03
C ASN A 44 -8.01 3.16 17.75
N LEU A 45 -8.79 4.07 17.16
CA LEU A 45 -9.13 5.34 17.79
C LEU A 45 -9.99 5.14 19.04
N LEU A 46 -11.06 4.32 18.96
CA LEU A 46 -11.97 4.06 20.07
C LEU A 46 -11.24 3.41 21.25
N GLU A 47 -10.43 2.41 20.99
CA GLU A 47 -9.63 1.74 22.03
C GLU A 47 -8.68 2.71 22.75
N ARG A 48 -8.07 3.66 22.01
CA ARG A 48 -7.24 4.70 22.63
C ARG A 48 -8.03 5.66 23.50
N LEU A 49 -9.24 6.03 23.08
CA LEU A 49 -10.11 6.92 23.84
C LEU A 49 -10.65 6.22 25.09
N GLU A 50 -11.16 5.00 24.97
CA GLU A 50 -11.73 4.22 26.08
C GLU A 50 -10.68 3.86 27.11
N SER A 51 -9.47 3.49 26.70
CA SER A 51 -8.38 3.17 27.62
C SER A 51 -7.74 4.39 28.29
N GLY A 52 -8.04 5.60 27.81
CA GLY A 52 -7.42 6.83 28.30
C GLY A 52 -5.94 6.99 27.94
N LYS A 53 -5.37 6.10 27.13
CA LYS A 53 -3.93 6.11 26.79
C LYS A 53 -3.50 7.27 25.88
N GLY A 54 -4.46 7.93 25.22
CA GLY A 54 -4.14 9.05 24.35
C GLY A 54 -3.36 8.67 23.08
N ARG A 55 -2.44 9.52 22.68
CA ARG A 55 -1.59 9.27 21.49
C ARG A 55 -0.68 8.06 21.70
N PRO A 56 -0.40 7.27 20.64
CA PRO A 56 0.71 6.31 20.69
C PRO A 56 2.01 6.99 21.09
N ALA A 57 2.76 6.36 21.98
CA ALA A 57 4.00 6.95 22.52
C ALA A 57 5.10 7.01 21.46
N TYR A 58 5.12 6.07 20.53
CA TYR A 58 6.17 5.91 19.52
C TYR A 58 5.58 5.68 18.12
N LYS A 59 6.28 6.23 17.14
CA LYS A 59 5.98 6.06 15.72
C LYS A 59 7.29 6.00 14.93
N ALA A 60 7.44 5.01 14.08
CA ALA A 60 8.53 4.89 13.14
C ALA A 60 8.01 5.06 11.72
N TRP A 61 8.58 6.02 10.99
CA TRP A 61 8.38 6.24 9.57
C TRP A 61 9.68 5.97 8.84
N VAL A 62 9.66 5.08 7.84
CA VAL A 62 10.86 4.67 7.10
C VAL A 62 10.59 4.83 5.61
N ALA A 63 11.35 5.70 4.96
CA ALA A 63 11.41 5.78 3.52
C ALA A 63 12.17 4.57 2.97
N VAL A 64 11.56 3.86 2.03
CA VAL A 64 12.20 2.73 1.33
C VAL A 64 12.37 3.13 -0.13
N PRO A 65 13.59 3.16 -0.68
CA PRO A 65 13.85 3.63 -2.03
C PRO A 65 13.40 2.62 -3.09
N VAL A 66 12.12 2.28 -3.05
CA VAL A 66 11.42 1.40 -3.98
C VAL A 66 10.37 2.22 -4.70
N LEU A 67 10.43 2.20 -6.02
CA LEU A 67 9.48 2.88 -6.89
C LEU A 67 8.79 1.83 -7.76
N VAL A 68 7.49 1.64 -7.52
CA VAL A 68 6.66 0.63 -8.19
C VAL A 68 5.37 1.29 -8.64
N SER A 69 4.99 1.06 -9.89
CA SER A 69 3.67 1.49 -10.36
C SER A 69 2.56 0.65 -9.72
N GLY A 70 1.38 1.24 -9.55
CA GLY A 70 0.25 0.60 -8.90
C GLY A 70 -0.16 -0.71 -9.59
N GLU A 71 -0.05 -0.77 -10.90
CA GLU A 71 -0.39 -1.94 -11.73
C GLU A 71 0.46 -3.17 -11.40
N TRP A 72 1.66 -2.95 -10.86
CA TRP A 72 2.57 -4.02 -10.47
C TRP A 72 2.45 -4.39 -9.00
N SER A 73 1.60 -3.72 -8.25
CA SER A 73 1.47 -3.89 -6.80
C SER A 73 0.41 -4.92 -6.38
N SER A 74 -0.16 -5.68 -7.33
CA SER A 74 -1.21 -6.65 -7.00
C SER A 74 -0.77 -7.65 -5.94
N THR A 75 -1.54 -7.72 -4.85
CA THR A 75 -1.32 -8.68 -3.77
C THR A 75 -1.74 -10.09 -4.13
N ARG A 76 -2.46 -10.27 -5.25
CA ARG A 76 -2.84 -11.60 -5.76
C ARG A 76 -1.65 -12.32 -6.38
N VAL A 77 -0.71 -11.56 -7.00
CA VAL A 77 0.51 -12.12 -7.59
C VAL A 77 1.60 -12.32 -6.54
N GLU A 78 1.73 -11.36 -5.64
CA GLU A 78 2.79 -11.32 -4.63
C GLU A 78 2.23 -11.06 -3.22
N PRO A 79 1.40 -11.97 -2.68
CA PRO A 79 0.80 -11.77 -1.36
C PRO A 79 1.85 -11.67 -0.24
N ALA A 80 3.04 -12.22 -0.44
CA ALA A 80 4.12 -12.20 0.55
C ALA A 80 4.63 -10.79 0.90
N LYS A 81 4.42 -9.78 0.05
CA LYS A 81 4.81 -8.39 0.34
C LYS A 81 4.15 -7.83 1.59
N TYR A 82 2.88 -8.21 1.80
CA TYR A 82 2.06 -7.73 2.91
C TYR A 82 1.92 -8.74 4.04
N ALA A 83 2.43 -9.96 3.86
CA ALA A 83 2.29 -11.06 4.81
C ALA A 83 2.91 -10.76 6.18
N LEU A 84 3.94 -9.91 6.23
CA LEU A 84 4.61 -9.53 7.49
C LEU A 84 3.85 -8.49 8.30
N VAL A 85 2.90 -7.76 7.72
CA VAL A 85 2.16 -6.73 8.45
C VAL A 85 1.41 -7.31 9.66
N PRO A 86 0.63 -8.42 9.52
CA PRO A 86 0.01 -9.06 10.68
C PRO A 86 1.01 -9.55 11.74
N GLU A 87 2.18 -10.04 11.34
CA GLU A 87 3.21 -10.47 12.29
C GLU A 87 3.74 -9.29 13.11
N VAL A 88 3.92 -8.14 12.49
CA VAL A 88 4.40 -6.93 13.17
C VAL A 88 3.31 -6.35 14.07
N GLU A 89 2.05 -6.36 13.64
CA GLU A 89 0.94 -5.94 14.50
C GLU A 89 0.75 -6.83 15.73
N ALA A 90 1.11 -8.10 15.64
CA ALA A 90 1.07 -9.03 16.77
C ALA A 90 2.23 -8.81 17.77
N MET A 91 3.20 -7.93 17.47
CA MET A 91 4.30 -7.63 18.39
C MET A 91 3.78 -6.85 19.59
N PRO A 92 4.28 -7.16 20.81
CA PRO A 92 3.82 -6.49 22.03
C PRO A 92 3.94 -4.97 21.94
N GLY A 93 2.89 -4.24 22.26
CA GLY A 93 2.89 -2.78 22.26
C GLY A 93 2.84 -2.11 20.88
N VAL A 94 2.78 -2.86 19.79
CA VAL A 94 2.45 -2.34 18.46
C VAL A 94 0.93 -2.22 18.34
N ILE A 95 0.46 -1.11 17.77
CA ILE A 95 -0.97 -0.85 17.55
C ILE A 95 -1.36 -1.12 16.09
N ASP A 96 -0.58 -0.61 15.14
CA ASP A 96 -0.82 -0.83 13.72
C ASP A 96 0.49 -0.68 12.93
N ALA A 97 0.51 -1.26 11.75
CA ALA A 97 1.63 -1.20 10.82
C ALA A 97 1.12 -1.14 9.39
N GLY A 98 1.89 -0.52 8.50
CA GLY A 98 1.52 -0.41 7.10
C GLY A 98 2.71 -0.25 6.17
N ILE A 99 2.47 -0.63 4.91
CA ILE A 99 3.38 -0.43 3.79
C ILE A 99 2.65 0.41 2.76
N TRP A 100 3.23 1.52 2.35
CA TRP A 100 2.78 2.34 1.22
C TRP A 100 3.71 2.11 0.05
N ILE A 101 3.13 1.78 -1.08
CA ILE A 101 3.88 1.58 -2.34
C ILE A 101 4.35 2.91 -2.92
N GLY A 102 3.58 3.97 -2.65
CA GLY A 102 3.75 5.26 -3.30
C GLY A 102 2.93 5.35 -4.60
N TYR A 103 2.94 6.51 -5.21
CA TYR A 103 2.22 6.82 -6.44
C TYR A 103 3.17 7.44 -7.46
N VAL A 104 3.75 6.60 -8.32
CA VAL A 104 4.80 7.00 -9.27
C VAL A 104 4.33 8.04 -10.28
N TRP A 105 3.07 7.96 -10.69
CA TRP A 105 2.46 8.86 -11.66
C TRP A 105 2.29 10.30 -11.15
N GLY A 106 2.42 10.50 -9.84
CA GLY A 106 2.44 11.83 -9.24
C GLY A 106 3.70 12.63 -9.55
N ASP A 107 4.73 12.01 -10.11
CA ASP A 107 6.00 12.58 -10.56
C ASP A 107 6.54 13.70 -9.66
N ASN A 108 6.69 13.38 -8.38
CA ASN A 108 7.21 14.33 -7.41
C ASN A 108 8.43 13.76 -6.67
N PRO A 109 9.30 14.64 -6.11
CA PRO A 109 10.54 14.21 -5.43
C PRO A 109 10.33 13.29 -4.21
N ARG A 110 9.10 13.15 -3.73
CA ARG A 110 8.75 12.30 -2.59
C ARG A 110 8.22 10.93 -3.01
N ASN A 111 8.20 10.63 -4.32
CA ASN A 111 7.79 9.32 -4.82
C ASN A 111 8.73 8.23 -4.32
N GLN A 112 8.25 7.43 -3.39
CA GLN A 112 8.98 6.31 -2.82
C GLN A 112 8.05 5.41 -2.02
N GLY A 113 8.48 4.18 -1.79
CA GLY A 113 7.84 3.32 -0.82
C GLY A 113 8.05 3.84 0.61
N THR A 114 7.09 3.54 1.48
CA THR A 114 7.14 3.95 2.88
C THR A 114 6.63 2.84 3.77
N VAL A 115 7.25 2.69 4.92
CA VAL A 115 6.77 1.82 5.99
C VAL A 115 6.50 2.68 7.22
N MET A 116 5.41 2.38 7.91
CA MET A 116 5.10 3.02 9.18
C MET A 116 4.61 2.00 10.19
N VAL A 117 5.11 2.11 11.42
CA VAL A 117 4.68 1.32 12.57
C VAL A 117 4.52 2.26 13.76
N TYR A 118 3.47 2.08 14.54
CA TYR A 118 3.27 2.87 15.75
C TYR A 118 2.70 2.03 16.89
N GLY A 119 2.96 2.50 18.12
CA GLY A 119 2.57 1.78 19.32
C GLY A 119 3.08 2.43 20.60
N ASP A 120 3.07 1.67 21.68
CA ASP A 120 3.46 2.13 23.01
C ASP A 120 4.80 1.53 23.48
N ASP A 121 5.42 0.62 22.70
CA ASP A 121 6.73 0.04 22.95
C ASP A 121 7.73 0.46 21.88
N GLU A 122 8.76 1.20 22.29
CA GLU A 122 9.74 1.80 21.38
C GLU A 122 10.54 0.75 20.61
N GLU A 123 11.03 -0.26 21.31
CA GLU A 123 11.86 -1.31 20.72
C GLU A 123 11.08 -2.13 19.70
N GLN A 124 9.83 -2.47 20.02
CA GLN A 124 8.98 -3.25 19.13
C GLN A 124 8.55 -2.43 17.90
N VAL A 125 8.25 -1.15 18.08
CA VAL A 125 7.92 -0.23 16.95
C VAL A 125 9.12 -0.12 16.00
N LYS A 126 10.32 0.11 16.52
CA LYS A 126 11.56 0.18 15.71
C LYS A 126 11.88 -1.15 15.02
N ALA A 127 11.80 -2.26 15.76
CA ALA A 127 12.06 -3.59 15.22
C ALA A 127 11.07 -3.96 14.11
N GLY A 128 9.77 -3.68 14.32
CA GLY A 128 8.72 -3.90 13.33
C GLY A 128 8.93 -3.07 12.07
N ALA A 129 9.24 -1.78 12.22
CA ALA A 129 9.50 -0.90 11.09
C ALA A 129 10.71 -1.36 10.27
N LYS A 130 11.80 -1.74 10.94
CA LYS A 130 12.98 -2.30 10.27
C LYS A 130 12.66 -3.60 9.53
N LYS A 131 11.91 -4.49 10.16
CA LYS A 131 11.51 -5.78 9.56
C LYS A 131 10.69 -5.57 8.28
N LEU A 132 9.69 -4.70 8.30
CA LEU A 132 8.86 -4.40 7.13
C LEU A 132 9.65 -3.69 6.04
N ALA A 133 10.47 -2.68 6.39
CA ALA A 133 11.26 -1.94 5.41
C ALA A 133 12.28 -2.83 4.71
N GLN A 134 12.95 -3.72 5.46
CA GLN A 134 13.89 -4.68 4.89
C GLN A 134 13.19 -5.65 3.94
N LYS A 135 12.04 -6.20 4.35
CA LYS A 135 11.28 -7.12 3.50
C LYS A 135 10.77 -6.44 2.23
N PHE A 136 10.29 -5.21 2.34
CA PHE A 136 9.86 -4.43 1.16
C PHE A 136 11.02 -4.23 0.18
N TRP A 137 12.18 -3.87 0.69
CA TRP A 137 13.40 -3.77 -0.12
C TRP A 137 13.79 -5.09 -0.78
N ASP A 138 13.76 -6.20 -0.04
CA ASP A 138 14.18 -7.52 -0.53
C ASP A 138 13.32 -8.00 -1.69
N VAL A 139 12.01 -7.73 -1.65
CA VAL A 139 11.07 -8.15 -2.70
C VAL A 139 10.92 -7.14 -3.85
N ARG A 140 11.65 -6.03 -3.85
CA ARG A 140 11.48 -4.92 -4.80
C ARG A 140 11.55 -5.30 -6.30
N LYS A 141 12.18 -6.41 -6.62
CA LYS A 141 12.29 -6.94 -8.00
C LYS A 141 11.26 -8.01 -8.33
N GLN A 142 10.38 -8.34 -7.39
CA GLN A 142 9.37 -9.41 -7.56
C GLN A 142 7.99 -8.85 -7.92
N PHE A 143 7.87 -7.52 -7.97
CA PHE A 143 6.65 -6.88 -8.42
C PHE A 143 6.40 -7.17 -9.89
N SER A 144 5.19 -7.58 -10.24
CA SER A 144 4.81 -7.97 -11.58
C SER A 144 3.34 -7.71 -11.87
N LEU A 145 2.99 -7.67 -13.13
CA LEU A 145 1.58 -7.60 -13.54
C LEU A 145 0.84 -8.89 -13.15
N GLU A 146 -0.42 -8.75 -12.76
CA GLU A 146 -1.31 -9.90 -12.50
C GLU A 146 -1.69 -10.63 -13.79
N ALA A 147 -1.87 -9.88 -14.88
CA ALA A 147 -2.18 -10.40 -16.19
C ALA A 147 -1.11 -9.96 -17.20
N PRO A 148 -0.92 -10.70 -18.31
CA PRO A 148 0.03 -10.31 -19.35
C PRO A 148 -0.34 -8.95 -19.95
N GLY A 149 0.63 -8.01 -20.01
CA GLY A 149 0.49 -6.71 -20.66
C GLY A 149 1.05 -6.73 -22.08
N TYR A 150 0.29 -6.19 -23.04
CA TYR A 150 0.68 -6.07 -24.44
C TYR A 150 0.21 -4.73 -25.02
N SER A 151 0.65 -4.39 -26.24
CA SER A 151 0.06 -3.27 -26.96
C SER A 151 -1.41 -3.54 -27.29
N LEU A 152 -2.20 -2.48 -27.52
CA LEU A 152 -3.63 -2.60 -27.86
C LEU A 152 -3.86 -3.51 -29.07
N GLU A 153 -3.07 -3.36 -30.12
CA GLU A 153 -3.16 -4.17 -31.35
C GLU A 153 -2.96 -5.65 -31.03
N LYS A 154 -1.94 -5.94 -30.22
CA LYS A 154 -1.65 -7.32 -29.80
C LYS A 154 -2.77 -7.90 -28.93
N CYS A 155 -3.38 -7.10 -28.07
CA CYS A 155 -4.55 -7.52 -27.29
C CYS A 155 -5.74 -7.86 -28.17
N ILE A 156 -6.00 -7.04 -29.20
CA ILE A 156 -7.07 -7.27 -30.19
C ILE A 156 -6.81 -8.57 -30.98
N ASP A 157 -5.59 -8.77 -31.49
CA ASP A 157 -5.21 -9.98 -32.21
C ASP A 157 -5.42 -11.23 -31.34
N LEU A 158 -5.00 -11.19 -30.08
CA LEU A 158 -5.20 -12.29 -29.14
C LEU A 158 -6.69 -12.54 -28.86
N ALA A 159 -7.50 -11.50 -28.74
CA ALA A 159 -8.92 -11.62 -28.52
C ALA A 159 -9.64 -12.26 -29.73
N ILE A 160 -9.28 -11.87 -30.96
CA ILE A 160 -9.81 -12.43 -32.19
C ILE A 160 -9.43 -13.93 -32.32
N ALA A 161 -8.17 -14.23 -32.05
CA ALA A 161 -7.66 -15.61 -32.16
C ALA A 161 -8.13 -16.54 -31.02
N SER A 162 -8.66 -16.00 -29.93
CA SER A 162 -9.05 -16.76 -28.76
C SER A 162 -10.29 -17.64 -29.01
N LYS A 163 -10.18 -18.91 -28.65
CA LYS A 163 -11.33 -19.82 -28.58
C LYS A 163 -12.12 -19.69 -27.27
N LYS A 164 -11.53 -19.03 -26.25
CA LYS A 164 -12.21 -18.79 -24.96
C LYS A 164 -13.01 -17.50 -25.01
N LYS A 165 -14.25 -17.54 -24.54
CA LYS A 165 -15.17 -16.40 -24.50
C LYS A 165 -15.77 -16.29 -23.09
N PRO A 166 -16.03 -15.09 -22.56
CA PRO A 166 -15.64 -13.79 -23.10
C PRO A 166 -14.13 -13.54 -22.98
N PHE A 167 -13.59 -12.65 -23.83
CA PHE A 167 -12.22 -12.16 -23.72
C PHE A 167 -12.27 -10.70 -23.24
N PHE A 168 -11.52 -10.38 -22.21
CA PHE A 168 -11.48 -9.04 -21.64
C PHE A 168 -10.16 -8.38 -22.00
N ILE A 169 -10.23 -7.14 -22.47
CA ILE A 169 -9.10 -6.23 -22.62
C ILE A 169 -9.35 -5.10 -21.64
N SER A 170 -8.38 -4.84 -20.76
CA SER A 170 -8.47 -3.76 -19.80
C SER A 170 -7.26 -2.86 -19.97
N ASP A 171 -7.49 -1.56 -19.91
CA ASP A 171 -6.42 -0.60 -19.69
C ASP A 171 -5.80 -0.85 -18.31
N MET A 172 -4.49 -0.67 -18.23
CA MET A 172 -3.72 -0.85 -17.00
C MET A 172 -3.22 0.51 -16.53
N GLY A 173 -4.06 1.28 -15.99
CA GLY A 173 -3.71 2.57 -15.44
C GLY A 173 -4.70 2.95 -14.35
N ASP A 174 -4.25 3.79 -13.45
CA ASP A 174 -5.18 4.51 -12.60
C ASP A 174 -5.99 5.46 -13.48
N VAL A 175 -7.16 5.85 -13.04
CA VAL A 175 -8.15 6.65 -13.81
C VAL A 175 -7.53 7.89 -14.50
N GLU A 176 -6.44 8.41 -13.93
CA GLU A 176 -5.69 9.55 -14.47
C GLU A 176 -4.90 9.21 -15.75
N ASN A 177 -4.57 7.95 -16.01
CA ASN A 177 -3.85 7.52 -17.21
C ASN A 177 -4.78 7.27 -18.41
N LEU A 178 -6.07 7.10 -18.20
CA LEU A 178 -7.07 7.04 -19.26
C LEU A 178 -7.03 8.28 -20.16
N ALA A 179 -6.76 9.45 -19.58
CA ALA A 179 -6.70 10.71 -20.32
C ALA A 179 -5.46 10.82 -21.23
N THR A 180 -4.34 10.15 -20.89
CA THR A 180 -3.12 10.15 -21.70
C THR A 180 -3.14 9.11 -22.81
N SER A 181 -3.80 7.97 -22.61
CA SER A 181 -3.95 6.93 -23.64
C SER A 181 -4.91 7.35 -24.76
N LEU A 182 -5.93 8.16 -24.47
CA LEU A 182 -6.90 8.69 -25.45
C LEU A 182 -6.32 9.81 -26.33
N HIS A 183 -5.15 10.37 -26.01
CA HIS A 183 -4.47 11.38 -26.83
C HIS A 183 -3.51 10.78 -27.86
N GLN A 184 -3.39 9.47 -27.97
CA GLN A 184 -2.57 8.77 -28.96
C GLN A 184 -3.37 8.01 -30.04
N ILE A 185 -4.66 8.30 -30.18
CA ILE A 185 -5.50 7.80 -31.27
C ILE A 185 -5.68 8.89 -32.33
#